data_e34f01300106846d528119c7f764d07d
#
_entry.id   e34f01300106846d528119c7f764d07d
#
_cell.length_a   1.000
_cell.length_b   1.000
_cell.length_c   1.000
_cell.angle_alpha   90.00
_cell.angle_beta   90.00
_cell.angle_gamma   90.00
#
_symmetry.space_group_name_H-M   'P 1'
#
loop_
_entity.id
_entity.type
_entity.pdbx_description
1 polymer ?
#
loop_
_entity_poly.entity_id
_entity_poly.type
_entity_poly.pdbx_seq_one_letter_code
_entity_poly.pdbx_strand_id
1 'polypeptide(L)'
;MILEINPKHPEPRKIKKVVETLSNGGIIAYPTDTFYGIGCDLFNKASIEKIYLLKRRPQHQPFSFICNDLKNISEYAQVTNYAYKTMRRLLPGPYTFVLEGSRMVPRIMLTKRQTVGIRVPNHPICLAIVEELAHPIISTSATDPETGTILSTPREIQDKIGHAIDLIVDGGAVPGVASSIISLIDDSPEILREGAGDLSAFRTQGRRIA
;
A
#
# COMPACT_ATOMS: atom_id res chain seq x y z
N MET A 1 -14.71 6.64 13.34
CA MET A 1 -14.67 8.13 13.33
C MET A 1 -14.09 8.59 12.00
N ILE A 2 -14.68 9.62 11.36
CA ILE A 2 -14.14 10.23 10.12
C ILE A 2 -13.36 11.50 10.51
N LEU A 3 -12.16 11.67 9.94
CA LEU A 3 -11.28 12.81 10.12
C LEU A 3 -10.94 13.41 8.75
N GLU A 4 -11.46 14.59 8.48
CA GLU A 4 -11.16 15.33 7.26
C GLU A 4 -9.74 15.92 7.32
N ILE A 5 -8.94 15.68 6.27
CA ILE A 5 -7.58 16.21 6.11
C ILE A 5 -7.47 16.85 4.72
N ASN A 6 -6.89 18.05 4.64
CA ASN A 6 -6.67 18.71 3.36
C ASN A 6 -5.71 17.88 2.48
N PRO A 7 -6.14 17.40 1.29
CA PRO A 7 -5.30 16.54 0.46
C PRO A 7 -4.09 17.25 -0.18
N LYS A 8 -4.11 18.60 -0.26
CA LYS A 8 -2.99 19.37 -0.82
C LYS A 8 -2.01 19.83 0.26
N HIS A 9 -2.51 20.10 1.45
CA HIS A 9 -1.73 20.60 2.59
C HIS A 9 -2.17 19.85 3.86
N PRO A 10 -1.72 18.60 4.07
CA PRO A 10 -2.08 17.81 5.24
C PRO A 10 -1.67 18.52 6.53
N GLU A 11 -2.61 18.69 7.45
CA GLU A 11 -2.37 19.39 8.71
C GLU A 11 -1.56 18.51 9.67
N PRO A 12 -0.37 18.92 10.15
CA PRO A 12 0.49 18.07 10.99
C PRO A 12 -0.18 17.54 12.25
N ARG A 13 -1.05 18.32 12.90
CA ARG A 13 -1.79 17.86 14.09
C ARG A 13 -2.76 16.71 13.78
N LYS A 14 -3.38 16.72 12.59
CA LYS A 14 -4.30 15.66 12.17
C LYS A 14 -3.50 14.41 11.76
N ILE A 15 -2.36 14.58 11.06
CA ILE A 15 -1.45 13.47 10.73
C ILE A 15 -0.96 12.78 12.00
N LYS A 16 -0.53 13.53 13.04
CA LYS A 16 -0.15 12.95 14.33
C LYS A 16 -1.26 12.10 14.95
N LYS A 17 -2.51 12.55 14.90
CA LYS A 17 -3.66 11.76 15.38
C LYS A 17 -3.84 10.44 14.62
N VAL A 18 -3.60 10.44 13.30
CA VAL A 18 -3.62 9.22 12.50
C VAL A 18 -2.50 8.26 12.92
N VAL A 19 -1.29 8.80 13.11
CA VAL A 19 -0.12 8.03 13.55
C VAL A 19 -0.30 7.48 14.96
N GLU A 20 -0.85 8.27 15.89
CA GLU A 20 -1.22 7.79 17.24
C GLU A 20 -2.20 6.61 17.17
N THR A 21 -3.19 6.66 16.26
CA THR A 21 -4.11 5.53 16.04
C THR A 21 -3.37 4.28 15.59
N LEU A 22 -2.47 4.40 14.60
CA LEU A 22 -1.64 3.29 14.11
C LEU A 22 -0.74 2.72 15.20
N SER A 23 0.00 3.57 15.92
CA SER A 23 0.94 3.18 16.98
C SER A 23 0.25 2.47 18.14
N ASN A 24 -1.03 2.78 18.39
CA ASN A 24 -1.85 2.09 19.38
C ASN A 24 -2.51 0.80 18.84
N GLY A 25 -2.11 0.34 17.66
CA GLY A 25 -2.62 -0.88 17.04
C GLY A 25 -3.99 -0.71 16.39
N GLY A 26 -4.37 0.51 16.05
CA GLY A 26 -5.58 0.80 15.29
C GLY A 26 -5.43 0.50 13.80
N ILE A 27 -6.57 0.30 13.16
CA ILE A 27 -6.71 0.16 11.71
C ILE A 27 -7.27 1.45 11.13
N ILE A 28 -6.63 1.97 10.10
CA ILE A 28 -7.07 3.18 9.42
C ILE A 28 -7.57 2.88 8.01
N ALA A 29 -8.51 3.70 7.52
CA ALA A 29 -8.77 3.85 6.10
C ALA A 29 -8.27 5.23 5.66
N TYR A 30 -7.62 5.30 4.50
CA TYR A 30 -6.95 6.52 4.05
C TYR A 30 -6.89 6.60 2.51
N PRO A 31 -6.88 7.82 1.92
CA PRO A 31 -6.83 8.00 0.49
C PRO A 31 -5.44 7.71 -0.08
N THR A 32 -5.39 7.19 -1.31
CA THR A 32 -4.16 7.03 -2.10
C THR A 32 -4.35 7.58 -3.50
N ASP A 33 -3.33 7.50 -4.32
CA ASP A 33 -3.36 7.84 -5.76
C ASP A 33 -4.13 6.83 -6.64
N THR A 34 -4.80 5.83 -6.04
CA THR A 34 -5.58 4.81 -6.74
C THR A 34 -6.96 4.63 -6.10
N PHE A 35 -7.02 3.94 -4.96
CA PHE A 35 -8.20 3.68 -4.14
C PHE A 35 -7.98 4.17 -2.71
N TYR A 36 -9.04 4.21 -1.92
CA TYR A 36 -8.88 4.18 -0.47
C TYR A 36 -8.19 2.89 -0.05
N GLY A 37 -7.19 3.02 0.81
CA GLY A 37 -6.50 1.91 1.45
C GLY A 37 -7.05 1.64 2.84
N ILE A 38 -6.94 0.38 3.29
CA ILE A 38 -7.05 -0.01 4.69
C ILE A 38 -5.64 -0.38 5.13
N GLY A 39 -5.18 0.16 6.25
CA GLY A 39 -3.82 -0.09 6.71
C GLY A 39 -3.67 -0.14 8.22
N CYS A 40 -2.57 -0.73 8.66
CA CYS A 40 -2.15 -0.78 10.05
C CYS A 40 -0.61 -0.71 10.14
N ASP A 41 -0.12 -0.54 11.36
CA ASP A 41 1.31 -0.59 11.65
C ASP A 41 1.90 -1.96 11.26
N LEU A 42 3.04 -1.92 10.54
CA LEU A 42 3.79 -3.10 10.10
C LEU A 42 4.20 -4.03 11.27
N PHE A 43 4.48 -3.47 12.44
CA PHE A 43 4.96 -4.21 13.59
C PHE A 43 3.84 -4.71 14.51
N ASN A 44 2.59 -4.32 14.24
CA ASN A 44 1.45 -4.79 15.03
C ASN A 44 0.80 -6.03 14.42
N LYS A 45 1.26 -7.21 14.86
CA LYS A 45 0.75 -8.50 14.38
C LYS A 45 -0.77 -8.66 14.56
N ALA A 46 -1.32 -8.22 15.69
CA ALA A 46 -2.74 -8.35 15.96
C ALA A 46 -3.60 -7.52 14.97
N SER A 47 -3.14 -6.33 14.60
CA SER A 47 -3.82 -5.49 13.62
C SER A 47 -3.72 -6.06 12.20
N ILE A 48 -2.57 -6.67 11.85
CA ILE A 48 -2.40 -7.38 10.58
C ILE A 48 -3.41 -8.54 10.49
N GLU A 49 -3.52 -9.35 11.54
CA GLU A 49 -4.48 -10.47 11.60
C GLU A 49 -5.94 -9.99 11.47
N LYS A 50 -6.29 -8.88 12.13
CA LYS A 50 -7.62 -8.27 11.98
C LYS A 50 -7.91 -7.85 10.52
N ILE A 51 -6.93 -7.27 9.80
CA ILE A 51 -7.11 -6.92 8.38
C ILE A 51 -7.31 -8.18 7.53
N TYR A 52 -6.56 -9.28 7.78
CA TYR A 52 -6.78 -10.55 7.07
C TYR A 52 -8.20 -11.08 7.30
N LEU A 53 -8.70 -11.04 8.54
CA LEU A 53 -10.06 -11.45 8.87
C LEU A 53 -11.10 -10.56 8.18
N LEU A 54 -10.94 -9.23 8.25
CA LEU A 54 -11.82 -8.27 7.59
C LEU A 54 -11.89 -8.52 6.08
N LYS A 55 -10.75 -8.82 5.46
CA LYS A 55 -10.66 -9.07 4.01
C LYS A 55 -11.07 -10.48 3.61
N ARG A 56 -11.36 -11.36 4.55
CA ARG A 56 -11.61 -12.81 4.30
C ARG A 56 -10.52 -13.43 3.41
N ARG A 57 -9.28 -12.93 3.53
CA ARG A 57 -8.15 -13.38 2.71
C ARG A 57 -7.33 -14.44 3.43
N PRO A 58 -6.87 -15.47 2.69
CA PRO A 58 -5.87 -16.39 3.24
C PRO A 58 -4.55 -15.65 3.52
N GLN A 59 -3.87 -16.01 4.60
CA GLN A 59 -2.60 -15.37 5.01
C GLN A 59 -1.47 -15.45 3.96
N HIS A 60 -1.56 -16.37 2.99
CA HIS A 60 -0.58 -16.46 1.90
C HIS A 60 -0.79 -15.46 0.75
N GLN A 61 -1.81 -14.60 0.82
CA GLN A 61 -2.01 -13.50 -0.11
C GLN A 61 -1.56 -12.19 0.54
N PRO A 62 -0.31 -11.75 0.33
CA PRO A 62 0.26 -10.64 1.05
C PRO A 62 -0.43 -9.32 0.71
N PHE A 63 -0.35 -8.40 1.65
CA PHE A 63 -0.66 -6.99 1.44
C PHE A 63 0.58 -6.25 0.93
N SER A 64 0.42 -5.00 0.50
CA SER A 64 1.54 -4.16 0.09
C SER A 64 2.07 -3.35 1.27
N PHE A 65 3.34 -3.00 1.22
CA PHE A 65 3.94 -2.00 2.08
C PHE A 65 3.83 -0.63 1.41
N ILE A 66 3.29 0.33 2.15
CA ILE A 66 3.31 1.74 1.75
C ILE A 66 4.50 2.40 2.41
N CYS A 67 5.38 2.93 1.57
CA CYS A 67 6.57 3.68 1.97
C CYS A 67 6.40 5.15 1.57
N ASN A 68 7.12 6.05 2.24
CA ASN A 68 7.16 7.47 1.87
C ASN A 68 8.18 7.76 0.76
N ASP A 69 9.26 6.97 0.69
CA ASP A 69 10.30 7.06 -0.33
C ASP A 69 11.02 5.72 -0.52
N LEU A 70 12.14 5.72 -1.25
CA LEU A 70 12.95 4.52 -1.50
C LEU A 70 14.16 4.38 -0.57
N LYS A 71 14.38 5.28 0.40
CA LYS A 71 15.62 5.31 1.18
C LYS A 71 15.85 4.03 1.98
N ASN A 72 14.84 3.61 2.73
CA ASN A 72 14.95 2.48 3.66
C ASN A 72 14.28 1.21 3.14
N ILE A 73 13.95 1.18 1.85
CA ILE A 73 13.22 0.05 1.25
C ILE A 73 14.02 -1.26 1.34
N SER A 74 15.37 -1.16 1.34
CA SER A 74 16.27 -2.30 1.49
C SER A 74 16.21 -2.99 2.88
N GLU A 75 15.61 -2.33 3.86
CA GLU A 75 15.30 -2.97 5.14
C GLU A 75 14.21 -4.03 4.99
N TYR A 76 13.29 -3.84 4.05
CA TYR A 76 12.09 -4.66 3.87
C TYR A 76 12.15 -5.55 2.63
N ALA A 77 12.97 -5.21 1.65
CA ALA A 77 13.09 -5.95 0.39
C ALA A 77 14.54 -6.04 -0.10
N GLN A 78 14.86 -7.09 -0.83
CA GLN A 78 16.11 -7.16 -1.57
C GLN A 78 15.99 -6.30 -2.81
N VAL A 79 16.81 -5.26 -2.89
CA VAL A 79 16.75 -4.25 -3.95
C VAL A 79 18.03 -4.27 -4.77
N THR A 80 17.95 -4.79 -5.97
CA THR A 80 19.07 -4.73 -6.93
C THR A 80 19.23 -3.33 -7.51
N ASN A 81 20.36 -3.07 -8.14
CA ASN A 81 20.59 -1.81 -8.87
C ASN A 81 19.57 -1.58 -9.99
N TYR A 82 19.15 -2.64 -10.67
CA TYR A 82 18.12 -2.58 -11.71
C TYR A 82 16.76 -2.22 -11.12
N ALA A 83 16.33 -2.93 -10.09
CA ALA A 83 15.08 -2.67 -9.39
C ALA A 83 15.04 -1.24 -8.85
N TYR A 84 16.11 -0.77 -8.20
CA TYR A 84 16.19 0.59 -7.67
C TYR A 84 16.05 1.66 -8.77
N LYS A 85 16.81 1.53 -9.87
CA LYS A 85 16.72 2.48 -11.00
C LYS A 85 15.33 2.50 -11.62
N THR A 86 14.70 1.33 -11.74
CA THR A 86 13.33 1.19 -12.28
C THR A 86 12.31 1.88 -11.38
N MET A 87 12.32 1.56 -10.10
CA MET A 87 11.41 2.16 -9.12
C MET A 87 11.58 3.68 -9.00
N ARG A 88 12.83 4.16 -8.96
CA ARG A 88 13.13 5.60 -8.85
C ARG A 88 12.56 6.44 -9.99
N ARG A 89 12.39 5.87 -11.18
CA ARG A 89 11.82 6.56 -12.35
C ARG A 89 10.30 6.66 -12.33
N LEU A 90 9.64 5.79 -11.57
CA LEU A 90 8.20 5.58 -11.62
C LEU A 90 7.48 5.92 -10.29
N LEU A 91 8.23 6.04 -9.20
CA LEU A 91 7.72 6.37 -7.89
C LEU A 91 8.14 7.79 -7.45
N PRO A 92 7.28 8.52 -6.73
CA PRO A 92 5.91 8.16 -6.33
C PRO A 92 4.95 8.03 -7.52
N GLY A 93 4.03 7.03 -7.44
CA GLY A 93 3.08 6.81 -8.52
C GLY A 93 2.23 5.54 -8.36
N PRO A 94 1.31 5.29 -9.29
CA PRO A 94 0.31 4.24 -9.19
C PRO A 94 0.87 2.85 -9.53
N TYR A 95 2.01 2.50 -8.94
CA TYR A 95 2.68 1.22 -9.14
C TYR A 95 2.82 0.45 -7.83
N THR A 96 2.83 -0.88 -7.94
CA THR A 96 3.22 -1.81 -6.89
C THR A 96 4.34 -2.68 -7.46
N PHE A 97 5.51 -2.63 -6.85
CA PHE A 97 6.64 -3.48 -7.25
C PHE A 97 6.76 -4.67 -6.32
N VAL A 98 6.83 -5.88 -6.91
CA VAL A 98 7.02 -7.11 -6.15
C VAL A 98 8.51 -7.45 -6.17
N LEU A 99 9.07 -7.58 -4.96
CA LEU A 99 10.48 -7.86 -4.70
C LEU A 99 10.60 -9.04 -3.73
N GLU A 100 11.79 -9.62 -3.61
CA GLU A 100 12.08 -10.55 -2.52
C GLU A 100 12.08 -9.81 -1.18
N GLY A 101 11.39 -10.39 -0.20
CA GLY A 101 11.31 -9.85 1.15
C GLY A 101 12.61 -10.06 1.93
N SER A 102 12.97 -9.07 2.75
CA SER A 102 14.04 -9.22 3.72
C SER A 102 13.60 -9.98 4.97
N ARG A 103 14.54 -10.25 5.88
CA ARG A 103 14.25 -10.85 7.18
C ARG A 103 13.46 -9.95 8.13
N MET A 104 13.37 -8.64 7.85
CA MET A 104 12.61 -7.68 8.65
C MET A 104 11.10 -7.76 8.37
N VAL A 105 10.69 -8.39 7.26
CA VAL A 105 9.28 -8.56 6.93
C VAL A 105 8.64 -9.58 7.87
N PRO A 106 7.54 -9.23 8.56
CA PRO A 106 6.81 -10.20 9.38
C PRO A 106 6.40 -11.44 8.56
N ARG A 107 6.65 -12.63 9.09
CA ARG A 107 6.38 -13.89 8.37
C ARG A 107 4.94 -14.02 7.87
N ILE A 108 3.98 -13.45 8.60
CA ILE A 108 2.56 -13.41 8.21
C ILE A 108 2.33 -12.62 6.90
N MET A 109 3.27 -11.75 6.52
CA MET A 109 3.20 -10.92 5.32
C MET A 109 3.93 -11.52 4.12
N LEU A 110 4.69 -12.59 4.32
CA LEU A 110 5.45 -13.20 3.24
C LEU A 110 4.60 -14.21 2.47
N THR A 111 4.73 -14.21 1.15
CA THR A 111 4.22 -15.27 0.29
C THR A 111 5.00 -16.57 0.51
N LYS A 112 4.55 -17.67 -0.08
CA LYS A 112 5.37 -18.90 -0.18
C LYS A 112 6.71 -18.65 -0.89
N ARG A 113 6.77 -17.67 -1.80
CA ARG A 113 7.97 -17.25 -2.53
C ARG A 113 8.78 -16.18 -1.79
N GLN A 114 8.43 -15.87 -0.54
CA GLN A 114 9.11 -14.85 0.28
C GLN A 114 9.11 -13.46 -0.36
N THR A 115 8.03 -13.07 -1.05
CA THR A 115 7.94 -11.79 -1.76
C THR A 115 7.07 -10.78 -1.03
N VAL A 116 7.36 -9.49 -1.25
CA VAL A 116 6.60 -8.34 -0.73
C VAL A 116 6.25 -7.39 -1.87
N GLY A 117 5.10 -6.74 -1.77
CA GLY A 117 4.72 -5.65 -2.66
C GLY A 117 5.08 -4.29 -2.03
N ILE A 118 5.79 -3.46 -2.75
CA ILE A 118 6.22 -2.13 -2.33
C ILE A 118 5.50 -1.06 -3.14
N ARG A 119 4.96 -0.04 -2.45
CA ARG A 119 4.34 1.14 -3.05
C ARG A 119 4.85 2.41 -2.42
N VAL A 120 5.01 3.45 -3.24
CA VAL A 120 5.14 4.85 -2.81
C VAL A 120 4.05 5.63 -3.56
N PRO A 121 2.85 5.78 -2.97
CA PRO A 121 1.73 6.45 -3.62
C PRO A 121 2.02 7.93 -3.83
N ASN A 122 1.59 8.49 -4.97
CA ASN A 122 1.64 9.93 -5.19
C ASN A 122 0.43 10.62 -4.53
N HIS A 123 0.37 10.61 -3.20
CA HIS A 123 -0.70 11.22 -2.44
C HIS A 123 -0.18 11.87 -1.15
N PRO A 124 -0.32 13.21 -0.97
CA PRO A 124 0.32 13.94 0.14
C PRO A 124 -0.06 13.41 1.53
N ILE A 125 -1.35 13.11 1.77
CA ILE A 125 -1.79 12.56 3.07
C ILE A 125 -1.10 11.22 3.34
N CYS A 126 -1.06 10.33 2.35
CA CYS A 126 -0.46 9.01 2.49
C CYS A 126 1.04 9.11 2.83
N LEU A 127 1.76 9.94 2.09
CA LEU A 127 3.20 10.16 2.32
C LEU A 127 3.46 10.78 3.70
N ALA A 128 2.66 11.79 4.10
CA ALA A 128 2.80 12.42 5.41
C ALA A 128 2.55 11.46 6.59
N ILE A 129 1.59 10.52 6.46
CA ILE A 129 1.33 9.49 7.48
C ILE A 129 2.56 8.60 7.65
N VAL A 130 3.13 8.09 6.55
CA VAL A 130 4.27 7.16 6.61
C VAL A 130 5.55 7.89 7.04
N GLU A 131 5.74 9.13 6.65
CA GLU A 131 6.85 9.97 7.08
C GLU A 131 6.82 10.23 8.60
N GLU A 132 5.67 10.63 9.15
CA GLU A 132 5.51 10.87 10.59
C GLU A 132 5.60 9.58 11.40
N LEU A 133 5.15 8.43 10.87
CA LEU A 133 5.26 7.11 11.51
C LEU A 133 6.70 6.57 11.47
N ALA A 134 7.53 7.06 10.55
CA ALA A 134 8.94 6.70 10.34
C ALA A 134 9.20 5.23 9.92
N HIS A 135 8.18 4.48 9.53
CA HIS A 135 8.30 3.14 8.94
C HIS A 135 7.07 2.83 8.06
N PRO A 136 7.14 1.81 7.18
CA PRO A 136 6.02 1.47 6.30
C PRO A 136 4.76 1.04 7.07
N ILE A 137 3.61 1.27 6.47
CA ILE A 137 2.34 0.66 6.88
C ILE A 137 1.98 -0.49 5.95
N ILE A 138 1.31 -1.49 6.50
CA ILE A 138 0.68 -2.55 5.71
C ILE A 138 -0.61 -2.01 5.12
N SER A 139 -0.86 -2.30 3.85
CA SER A 139 -2.01 -1.77 3.14
C SER A 139 -2.66 -2.75 2.18
N THR A 140 -3.96 -2.63 2.09
CA THR A 140 -4.81 -3.25 1.06
C THR A 140 -5.91 -2.29 0.64
N SER A 141 -6.49 -2.47 -0.55
CA SER A 141 -7.60 -1.64 -1.02
C SER A 141 -8.83 -1.78 -0.11
N ALA A 142 -9.55 -0.69 0.13
CA ALA A 142 -10.83 -0.70 0.82
C ALA A 142 -11.89 -1.37 -0.08
N THR A 143 -12.38 -2.54 0.31
CA THR A 143 -13.44 -3.27 -0.41
C THR A 143 -14.46 -3.79 0.57
N ASP A 144 -15.68 -3.88 0.11
CA ASP A 144 -16.75 -4.60 0.80
C ASP A 144 -16.36 -6.10 0.88
N PRO A 145 -16.26 -6.69 2.07
CA PRO A 145 -15.82 -8.09 2.24
C PRO A 145 -16.83 -9.12 1.74
N GLU A 146 -18.08 -8.72 1.47
CA GLU A 146 -19.13 -9.61 0.97
C GLU A 146 -19.17 -9.62 -0.54
N THR A 147 -19.10 -8.46 -1.17
CA THR A 147 -19.24 -8.31 -2.62
C THR A 147 -17.92 -8.17 -3.37
N GLY A 148 -16.83 -7.83 -2.67
CA GLY A 148 -15.54 -7.47 -3.27
C GLY A 148 -15.52 -6.09 -3.94
N THR A 149 -16.64 -5.35 -3.89
CA THR A 149 -16.75 -4.02 -4.50
C THR A 149 -15.82 -3.01 -3.83
N ILE A 150 -15.14 -2.17 -4.62
CA ILE A 150 -14.29 -1.09 -4.11
C ILE A 150 -15.16 -0.06 -3.40
N LEU A 151 -14.74 0.35 -2.20
CA LEU A 151 -15.32 1.43 -1.43
C LEU A 151 -14.52 2.70 -1.75
N SER A 152 -15.16 3.65 -2.42
CA SER A 152 -14.51 4.82 -3.02
C SER A 152 -14.63 6.09 -2.18
N THR A 153 -15.50 6.07 -1.17
CA THR A 153 -15.75 7.23 -0.32
C THR A 153 -15.64 6.87 1.17
N PRO A 154 -15.28 7.84 2.03
CA PRO A 154 -15.27 7.66 3.49
C PRO A 154 -16.61 7.18 4.05
N ARG A 155 -17.72 7.63 3.46
CA ARG A 155 -19.06 7.24 3.87
C ARG A 155 -19.35 5.77 3.57
N GLU A 156 -19.06 5.31 2.35
CA GLU A 156 -19.18 3.89 1.99
C GLU A 156 -18.33 3.01 2.91
N ILE A 157 -17.09 3.44 3.21
CA ILE A 157 -16.21 2.74 4.14
C ILE A 157 -16.82 2.68 5.54
N GLN A 158 -17.35 3.80 6.04
CA GLN A 158 -18.02 3.86 7.35
C GLN A 158 -19.23 2.94 7.40
N ASP A 159 -20.07 2.95 6.38
CA ASP A 159 -21.32 2.19 6.33
C ASP A 159 -21.08 0.68 6.22
N LYS A 160 -20.05 0.27 5.45
CA LYS A 160 -19.78 -1.16 5.15
C LYS A 160 -18.83 -1.83 6.13
N ILE A 161 -17.75 -1.15 6.48
CA ILE A 161 -16.66 -1.73 7.29
C ILE A 161 -16.24 -0.85 8.48
N GLY A 162 -16.97 0.24 8.76
CA GLY A 162 -16.61 1.18 9.82
C GLY A 162 -16.50 0.57 11.22
N HIS A 163 -17.19 -0.56 11.46
CA HIS A 163 -17.09 -1.32 12.72
C HIS A 163 -15.70 -1.96 12.95
N ALA A 164 -14.90 -2.13 11.88
CA ALA A 164 -13.56 -2.71 11.92
C ALA A 164 -12.45 -1.67 11.69
N ILE A 165 -12.79 -0.39 11.51
CA ILE A 165 -11.87 0.71 11.22
C ILE A 165 -11.90 1.71 12.37
N ASP A 166 -10.77 1.94 13.02
CA ASP A 166 -10.66 2.86 14.15
C ASP A 166 -10.74 4.32 13.72
N LEU A 167 -10.11 4.65 12.56
CA LEU A 167 -10.09 6.00 12.00
C LEU A 167 -10.18 5.98 10.47
N ILE A 168 -11.12 6.73 9.93
CA ILE A 168 -11.24 6.96 8.48
C ILE A 168 -10.74 8.38 8.18
N VAL A 169 -9.71 8.47 7.35
CA VAL A 169 -9.16 9.74 6.88
C VAL A 169 -9.91 10.14 5.61
N ASP A 170 -10.63 11.25 5.67
CA ASP A 170 -11.28 11.84 4.49
C ASP A 170 -10.33 12.84 3.82
N GLY A 171 -9.78 12.47 2.69
CA GLY A 171 -8.97 13.32 1.81
C GLY A 171 -9.65 13.63 0.49
N GLY A 172 -10.98 13.42 0.41
CA GLY A 172 -11.76 13.64 -0.81
C GLY A 172 -11.74 12.46 -1.78
N ALA A 173 -12.10 12.75 -3.03
CA ALA A 173 -12.20 11.74 -4.09
C ALA A 173 -10.83 11.20 -4.51
N VAL A 174 -10.79 9.91 -4.84
CA VAL A 174 -9.62 9.22 -5.38
C VAL A 174 -9.89 8.74 -6.82
N PRO A 175 -8.86 8.50 -7.65
CA PRO A 175 -9.03 8.14 -9.07
C PRO A 175 -9.88 6.90 -9.35
N GLY A 176 -9.91 5.93 -8.46
CA GLY A 176 -10.73 4.73 -8.62
C GLY A 176 -10.17 3.71 -9.63
N VAL A 177 -8.87 3.74 -9.91
CA VAL A 177 -8.17 2.79 -10.79
C VAL A 177 -7.07 2.08 -10.02
N ALA A 178 -6.97 0.77 -10.16
CA ALA A 178 -5.96 -0.03 -9.45
C ALA A 178 -4.52 0.34 -9.87
N SER A 179 -3.54 0.13 -8.99
CA SER A 179 -2.12 0.24 -9.36
C SER A 179 -1.73 -0.83 -10.37
N SER A 180 -0.79 -0.52 -11.27
CA SER A 180 -0.07 -1.55 -12.02
C SER A 180 0.84 -2.34 -11.08
N ILE A 181 0.92 -3.67 -11.25
CA ILE A 181 1.79 -4.53 -10.45
C ILE A 181 2.86 -5.13 -11.35
N ILE A 182 4.11 -4.90 -10.99
CA ILE A 182 5.28 -5.39 -11.72
C ILE A 182 6.18 -6.17 -10.75
N SER A 183 6.50 -7.42 -11.10
CA SER A 183 7.58 -8.16 -10.43
C SER A 183 8.92 -7.70 -10.98
N LEU A 184 9.90 -7.47 -10.09
CA LEU A 184 11.28 -7.16 -10.43
C LEU A 184 12.23 -8.23 -9.89
N ILE A 185 11.72 -9.43 -9.63
CA ILE A 185 12.52 -10.57 -9.16
C ILE A 185 13.50 -10.97 -10.27
N ASP A 186 14.73 -11.31 -9.88
CA ASP A 186 15.80 -11.73 -10.78
C ASP A 186 16.12 -10.72 -11.90
N ASP A 187 15.86 -9.41 -11.65
CA ASP A 187 16.02 -8.33 -12.63
C ASP A 187 15.25 -8.55 -13.96
N SER A 188 14.25 -9.43 -13.91
CA SER A 188 13.37 -9.75 -15.03
C SER A 188 11.98 -9.17 -14.78
N PRO A 189 11.63 -8.03 -15.40
CA PRO A 189 10.34 -7.40 -15.14
C PRO A 189 9.20 -8.22 -15.73
N GLU A 190 8.23 -8.57 -14.87
CA GLU A 190 7.00 -9.27 -15.25
C GLU A 190 5.78 -8.43 -14.86
N ILE A 191 4.87 -8.18 -15.80
CA ILE A 191 3.61 -7.51 -15.55
C ILE A 191 2.64 -8.50 -14.92
N LEU A 192 2.36 -8.34 -13.62
CA LEU A 192 1.41 -9.18 -12.88
C LEU A 192 -0.03 -8.64 -12.94
N ARG A 193 -0.18 -7.32 -13.11
CA ARG A 193 -1.49 -6.67 -13.26
C ARG A 193 -1.34 -5.35 -14.01
N GLU A 194 -2.19 -5.13 -15.00
CA GLU A 194 -2.36 -3.82 -15.63
C GLU A 194 -3.25 -2.93 -14.75
N GLY A 195 -2.90 -1.65 -14.65
CA GLY A 195 -3.59 -0.66 -13.84
C GLY A 195 -3.29 0.75 -14.32
N ALA A 196 -3.34 1.74 -13.40
CA ALA A 196 -3.17 3.15 -13.73
C ALA A 196 -1.73 3.54 -14.14
N GLY A 197 -0.72 2.75 -13.75
CA GLY A 197 0.68 3.01 -14.13
C GLY A 197 0.96 2.63 -15.57
N ASP A 198 1.69 3.48 -16.31
CA ASP A 198 2.13 3.19 -17.68
C ASP A 198 3.08 2.00 -17.72
N LEU A 199 2.78 1.01 -18.57
CA LEU A 199 3.51 -0.23 -18.71
C LEU A 199 4.34 -0.31 -20.01
N SER A 200 4.40 0.76 -20.79
CA SER A 200 5.10 0.80 -22.09
C SER A 200 6.56 0.36 -21.99
N ALA A 201 7.27 0.80 -20.94
CA ALA A 201 8.67 0.46 -20.70
C ALA A 201 8.90 -1.04 -20.39
N PHE A 202 7.87 -1.76 -19.94
CA PHE A 202 7.97 -3.19 -19.58
C PHE A 202 7.53 -4.10 -20.72
N ARG A 203 6.71 -3.61 -21.66
CA ARG A 203 6.24 -4.39 -22.83
C ARG A 203 7.30 -4.56 -23.90
N THR A 204 8.25 -3.64 -24.01
CA THR A 204 9.33 -3.67 -25.01
C THR A 204 10.47 -4.63 -24.68
N GLN A 205 10.61 -5.06 -23.43
CA GLN A 205 11.67 -6.00 -23.02
C GLN A 205 11.31 -7.48 -23.28
N GLY A 206 10.04 -7.82 -23.50
CA GLY A 206 9.58 -9.18 -23.81
C GLY A 206 9.83 -9.64 -25.27
N ARG A 207 10.43 -8.82 -26.14
CA ARG A 207 10.72 -9.13 -27.55
C ARG A 207 12.20 -9.38 -27.89
N ARG A 208 13.04 -9.65 -26.89
CA ARG A 208 14.42 -10.09 -27.17
C ARG A 208 14.60 -11.55 -26.79
N ILE A 209 13.87 -12.44 -27.50
CA ILE A 209 14.24 -13.86 -27.63
C ILE A 209 14.03 -14.19 -29.10
N ALA A 210 15.07 -14.12 -29.85
CA ALA A 210 15.30 -14.89 -31.07
C ALA A 210 16.81 -15.04 -31.25
#